data_f57b5253f122eb13cd0e2031cc63aecb
#
_entry.id   f57b5253f122eb13cd0e2031cc63aecb
#
_cell.length_a   1.000
_cell.length_b   1.000
_cell.length_c   1.000
_cell.angle_alpha   90.00
_cell.angle_beta   90.00
_cell.angle_gamma   90.00
#
_symmetry.space_group_name_H-M   'P 1'
#
loop_
_entity.id
_entity.type
_entity.pdbx_description
1 polymer ?
#
loop_
_entity_poly.entity_id
_entity_poly.type
_entity_poly.pdbx_seq_one_letter_code
_entity_poly.pdbx_strand_id
1 'polypeptide(L)'
;MPKYVIEREIPGAGNLTAQDLQAISQKSCGVLNELGPKIQWVHSYVTDNKIYCVYIAPNKEIVLQHAQKGGFPANSVNEIKKVIDPTTAE
;
A
#
# COMPACT_ATOMS: atom_id res chain seq x y z
N MET A 1 -11.11 6.01 -10.53
CA MET A 1 -9.93 6.62 -9.90
C MET A 1 -8.69 5.77 -10.17
N PRO A 2 -7.51 6.40 -10.30
CA PRO A 2 -6.28 5.66 -10.52
C PRO A 2 -5.93 4.71 -9.37
N LYS A 3 -5.15 3.68 -9.69
CA LYS A 3 -4.52 2.80 -8.71
C LYS A 3 -3.04 3.12 -8.64
N TYR A 4 -2.50 2.97 -7.45
CA TYR A 4 -1.08 3.21 -7.19
C TYR A 4 -0.46 2.01 -6.50
N VAL A 5 0.78 1.69 -6.83
CA VAL A 5 1.58 0.71 -6.11
C VAL A 5 2.70 1.42 -5.38
N ILE A 6 2.82 1.14 -4.08
CA ILE A 6 3.88 1.69 -3.23
C ILE A 6 4.85 0.58 -2.91
N GLU A 7 6.14 0.84 -3.12
CA GLU A 7 7.21 -0.01 -2.63
C GLU A 7 7.73 0.55 -1.33
N ARG A 8 7.76 -0.28 -0.29
CA ARG A 8 8.26 0.06 1.04
C ARG A 8 9.41 -0.87 1.40
N GLU A 9 10.59 -0.33 1.64
CA GLU A 9 11.72 -1.13 2.11
C GLU A 9 11.60 -1.27 3.62
N ILE A 10 11.36 -2.50 4.07
CA ILE A 10 11.22 -2.84 5.48
C ILE A 10 12.06 -4.09 5.72
N PRO A 11 13.34 -3.93 6.10
CA PRO A 11 14.21 -5.09 6.34
C PRO A 11 13.56 -6.05 7.35
N GLY A 12 13.53 -7.34 6.99
CA GLY A 12 12.93 -8.36 7.84
C GLY A 12 11.42 -8.42 7.81
N ALA A 13 10.76 -7.76 6.84
CA ALA A 13 9.31 -7.76 6.74
C ALA A 13 8.71 -9.17 6.70
N GLY A 14 9.39 -10.10 6.04
CA GLY A 14 8.92 -11.49 5.95
C GLY A 14 8.91 -12.23 7.27
N ASN A 15 9.59 -11.71 8.29
CA ASN A 15 9.65 -12.30 9.63
C ASN A 15 8.64 -11.66 10.60
N LEU A 16 7.86 -10.69 10.16
CA LEU A 16 6.81 -10.10 10.98
C LEU A 16 5.75 -11.16 11.31
N THR A 17 5.32 -11.18 12.56
CA THR A 17 4.29 -12.13 13.02
C THR A 17 2.91 -11.69 12.52
N ALA A 18 1.94 -12.61 12.58
CA ALA A 18 0.55 -12.26 12.28
C ALA A 18 0.05 -11.11 13.15
N GLN A 19 0.49 -11.07 14.40
CA GLN A 19 0.16 -10.02 15.36
C GLN A 19 0.75 -8.66 14.92
N ASP A 20 2.01 -8.66 14.48
CA ASP A 20 2.66 -7.45 13.97
C ASP A 20 1.94 -6.91 12.73
N LEU A 21 1.60 -7.82 11.81
CA LEU A 21 0.89 -7.44 10.58
C LEU A 21 -0.51 -6.91 10.89
N GLN A 22 -1.18 -7.49 11.88
CA GLN A 22 -2.49 -6.99 12.32
C GLN A 22 -2.37 -5.57 12.86
N ALA A 23 -1.38 -5.29 13.70
CA ALA A 23 -1.18 -3.97 14.27
C ALA A 23 -0.87 -2.91 13.19
N ILE A 24 -0.04 -3.27 12.22
CA ILE A 24 0.27 -2.40 11.09
C ILE A 24 -0.98 -2.11 10.28
N SER A 25 -1.78 -3.15 10.02
CA SER A 25 -3.03 -3.01 9.25
C SER A 25 -4.05 -2.14 9.98
N GLN A 26 -4.17 -2.30 11.28
CA GLN A 26 -5.07 -1.47 12.10
C GLN A 26 -4.63 0.00 12.06
N LYS A 27 -3.34 0.26 12.14
CA LYS A 27 -2.81 1.62 12.03
C LYS A 27 -3.11 2.23 10.67
N SER A 28 -2.90 1.46 9.60
CA SER A 28 -3.21 1.89 8.24
C SER A 28 -4.69 2.23 8.08
N CYS A 29 -5.58 1.37 8.58
CA CYS A 29 -7.03 1.61 8.52
C CYS A 29 -7.42 2.87 9.31
N GLY A 30 -6.77 3.13 10.45
CA GLY A 30 -7.01 4.35 11.22
C GLY A 30 -6.66 5.60 10.43
N VAL A 31 -5.53 5.59 9.73
CA VAL A 31 -5.13 6.72 8.88
C VAL A 31 -6.08 6.88 7.70
N LEU A 32 -6.51 5.77 7.08
CA LEU A 32 -7.48 5.81 5.98
C LEU A 32 -8.79 6.45 6.43
N ASN A 33 -9.26 6.13 7.63
CA ASN A 33 -10.47 6.73 8.18
C ASN A 33 -10.32 8.25 8.37
N GLU A 34 -9.15 8.72 8.78
CA GLU A 34 -8.87 10.15 8.90
C GLU A 34 -8.86 10.86 7.56
N LEU A 35 -8.29 10.23 6.52
CA LEU A 35 -8.20 10.81 5.19
C LEU A 35 -9.52 10.77 4.43
N GLY A 36 -10.46 9.93 4.87
CA GLY A 36 -11.79 9.82 4.29
C GLY A 36 -11.86 8.85 3.11
N PRO A 37 -13.02 8.80 2.42
CA PRO A 37 -13.31 7.77 1.42
C PRO A 37 -12.55 7.91 0.09
N LYS A 38 -11.79 8.97 -0.09
CA LYS A 38 -11.07 9.21 -1.36
C LYS A 38 -9.91 8.25 -1.57
N ILE A 39 -9.36 7.67 -0.51
CA ILE A 39 -8.28 6.70 -0.60
C ILE A 39 -8.76 5.35 -0.08
N GLN A 40 -8.49 4.29 -0.84
CA GLN A 40 -8.87 2.93 -0.48
C GLN A 40 -7.65 2.01 -0.57
N TRP A 41 -7.43 1.26 0.48
CA TRP A 41 -6.39 0.24 0.49
C TRP A 41 -6.98 -1.05 -0.09
N VAL A 42 -6.38 -1.55 -1.17
CA VAL A 42 -6.84 -2.77 -1.83
C VAL A 42 -6.24 -4.00 -1.15
N HIS A 43 -4.94 -4.09 -1.15
CA HIS A 43 -4.19 -5.16 -0.49
C HIS A 43 -2.69 -4.83 -0.50
N SER A 44 -1.92 -5.67 0.18
CA SER A 44 -0.47 -5.55 0.20
C SER A 44 0.16 -6.92 0.07
N TYR A 45 1.36 -6.96 -0.51
CA TYR A 45 2.19 -8.15 -0.61
C TYR A 45 3.38 -7.97 0.33
N VAL A 46 3.59 -8.94 1.22
CA VAL A 46 4.72 -8.94 2.14
C VAL A 46 5.78 -9.90 1.60
N THR A 47 6.98 -9.39 1.36
CA THR A 47 8.12 -10.20 0.94
C THR A 47 9.15 -10.22 2.07
N ASP A 48 10.32 -10.81 1.82
CA ASP A 48 11.35 -10.93 2.87
C ASP A 48 11.77 -9.59 3.45
N ASN A 49 11.93 -8.57 2.60
CA ASN A 49 12.48 -7.27 3.01
C ASN A 49 11.70 -6.08 2.50
N LYS A 50 10.54 -6.30 1.89
CA LYS A 50 9.72 -5.24 1.32
C LYS A 50 8.24 -5.54 1.49
N ILE A 51 7.44 -4.48 1.48
CA ILE A 51 5.99 -4.58 1.38
C ILE A 51 5.55 -3.74 0.18
N TYR A 52 4.74 -4.33 -0.69
CA TYR A 52 4.15 -3.65 -1.84
C TYR A 52 2.68 -3.45 -1.55
N CYS A 53 2.23 -2.20 -1.54
CA CYS A 53 0.85 -1.86 -1.21
C CYS A 53 0.13 -1.26 -2.42
N VAL A 54 -1.11 -1.67 -2.64
CA VAL A 54 -1.94 -1.17 -3.73
C VAL A 54 -3.08 -0.34 -3.15
N TYR A 55 -3.22 0.89 -3.65
CA TYR A 55 -4.26 1.83 -3.24
C TYR A 55 -5.02 2.36 -4.44
N ILE A 56 -6.28 2.73 -4.23
CA ILE A 56 -7.08 3.52 -5.16
C ILE A 56 -7.19 4.92 -4.58
N ALA A 57 -6.81 5.94 -5.34
CA ALA A 57 -6.81 7.32 -4.87
C ALA A 57 -6.91 8.28 -6.06
N PRO A 58 -7.40 9.51 -5.85
CA PRO A 58 -7.53 10.48 -6.94
C PRO A 58 -6.19 11.00 -7.46
N ASN A 59 -5.15 11.01 -6.62
CA ASN A 59 -3.83 11.50 -6.99
C ASN A 59 -2.75 10.88 -6.10
N LYS A 60 -1.49 11.10 -6.47
CA LYS A 60 -0.34 10.58 -5.76
C LYS A 60 -0.17 11.23 -4.38
N GLU A 61 -0.54 12.49 -4.25
CA GLU A 61 -0.32 13.28 -3.04
C GLU A 61 -1.06 12.69 -1.84
N ILE A 62 -2.29 12.23 -2.02
CA ILE A 62 -3.04 11.64 -0.91
C ILE A 62 -2.45 10.30 -0.47
N VAL A 63 -1.86 9.56 -1.42
CA VAL A 63 -1.15 8.31 -1.09
C VAL A 63 0.09 8.62 -0.24
N LEU A 64 0.83 9.67 -0.59
CA LEU A 64 1.98 10.11 0.19
C LEU A 64 1.57 10.64 1.57
N GLN A 65 0.44 11.32 1.67
CA GLN A 65 -0.11 11.76 2.97
C GLN A 65 -0.42 10.56 3.87
N HIS A 66 -0.99 9.51 3.31
CA HIS A 66 -1.27 8.28 4.06
C HIS A 66 0.03 7.71 4.65
N ALA A 67 1.07 7.60 3.83
CA ALA A 67 2.36 7.09 4.27
C ALA A 67 2.96 7.96 5.38
N GLN A 68 2.91 9.28 5.23
CA GLN A 68 3.45 10.23 6.19
C GLN A 68 2.69 10.17 7.52
N LYS A 69 1.37 10.18 7.49
CA LYS A 69 0.55 10.12 8.71
C LYS A 69 0.74 8.81 9.46
N GLY A 70 0.88 7.71 8.73
CA GLY A 70 1.09 6.39 9.33
C GLY A 70 2.53 6.12 9.76
N GLY A 71 3.47 6.96 9.34
CA GLY A 71 4.89 6.72 9.60
C GLY A 71 5.43 5.56 8.78
N PHE A 72 4.79 5.23 7.66
CA PHE A 72 5.22 4.15 6.78
C PHE A 72 6.25 4.65 5.78
N PRO A 73 7.30 3.88 5.47
CA PRO A 73 8.21 4.27 4.39
C PRO A 73 7.50 4.22 3.05
N ALA A 74 7.88 5.08 2.13
CA ALA A 74 7.36 5.10 0.75
C ALA A 74 8.56 5.34 -0.17
N ASN A 75 9.26 4.27 -0.50
CA ASN A 75 10.47 4.34 -1.32
C ASN A 75 10.16 4.64 -2.77
N SER A 76 9.04 4.12 -3.28
CA SER A 76 8.54 4.51 -4.58
C SER A 76 7.01 4.45 -4.60
N VAL A 77 6.40 5.34 -5.38
CA VAL A 77 4.96 5.39 -5.61
C VAL A 77 4.75 5.54 -7.10
N ASN A 78 4.10 4.58 -7.73
CA ASN A 78 3.86 4.58 -9.16
C ASN A 78 2.39 4.35 -9.46
N GLU A 79 1.88 5.11 -10.44
CA GLU A 79 0.53 4.87 -10.92
C GLU A 79 0.50 3.60 -11.75
N ILE A 80 -0.47 2.72 -11.46
CA ILE A 80 -0.67 1.49 -12.23
C ILE A 80 -1.46 1.85 -13.48
N LYS A 81 -0.86 1.65 -14.65
CA LYS A 81 -1.50 1.95 -15.92
C LYS A 81 -2.35 0.79 -16.42
N LYS A 82 -1.87 -0.44 -16.26
CA LYS A 82 -2.57 -1.65 -16.73
C LYS A 82 -2.21 -2.83 -15.85
N VAL A 83 -3.13 -3.76 -15.75
CA VAL A 83 -2.91 -5.05 -15.11
C VAL A 83 -3.00 -6.11 -16.22
N ILE A 84 -2.01 -6.99 -16.28
CA ILE A 84 -2.00 -8.10 -17.22
C ILE A 84 -1.97 -9.42 -16.46
N ASP A 85 -2.57 -10.44 -17.05
CA ASP A 85 -2.61 -11.78 -16.47
C ASP A 85 -2.73 -12.79 -17.63
N PRO A 86 -2.84 -14.10 -17.34
CA PRO A 86 -2.93 -15.09 -18.42
C PRO A 86 -4.05 -14.85 -19.41
N THR A 87 -5.16 -14.24 -18.99
CA THR A 87 -6.27 -13.96 -19.92
C THR A 87 -5.88 -12.89 -20.95
N THR A 88 -4.88 -12.08 -20.67
CA THR A 88 -4.37 -11.08 -21.61
C THR A 88 -3.80 -11.73 -22.86
N ALA A 89 -3.36 -12.98 -22.76
CA ALA A 89 -2.80 -13.74 -23.87
C ALA A 89 -3.86 -14.32 -24.81
N GLU A 90 -5.12 -14.24 -24.45
CA GLU A 90 -6.27 -14.76 -25.24
C GLU A 90 -6.75 -13.80 -26.36
#